data_ec530d32f9d137663acf85d79e57ff0e
#
_entry.id   ec530d32f9d137663acf85d79e57ff0e
#
_cell.length_a   1.000
_cell.length_b   1.000
_cell.length_c   1.000
_cell.angle_alpha   90.00
_cell.angle_beta   90.00
_cell.angle_gamma   90.00
#
_symmetry.space_group_name_H-M   'P 1'
#
loop_
_entity.id
_entity.type
_entity.pdbx_description
1 polymer ?
#
loop_
_entity_poly.entity_id
_entity_poly.type
_entity_poly.pdbx_seq_one_letter_code
_entity_poly.pdbx_strand_id
1 'polypeptide(L)'
;MTEAGRILRETGSILLVDWPSKDVPETLARAGYTVLVQGGPQPDNYSVYEVRNGEVVSRRTGRAPAAVDLVYSYRPVEELPGIAAMAQRLGAGAVWLQSGVASDGTKAPDGCWMDQASSQAARAVVESAGLAYIEAPYIADEVRSRGTRE
;
A
#
# COMPACT_ATOMS: atom_id res chain seq x y z
N MET A 1 7.41 7.96 -18.01
CA MET A 1 6.83 7.75 -16.67
C MET A 1 6.64 6.26 -16.42
N THR A 2 7.01 5.80 -15.24
CA THR A 2 6.82 4.41 -14.88
C THR A 2 5.36 4.11 -14.57
N GLU A 3 5.00 2.83 -14.55
CA GLU A 3 3.67 2.41 -14.14
C GLU A 3 3.38 2.84 -12.70
N ALA A 4 4.36 2.69 -11.81
CA ALA A 4 4.22 3.13 -10.42
C ALA A 4 3.93 4.64 -10.34
N GLY A 5 4.65 5.44 -11.10
CA GLY A 5 4.44 6.89 -11.13
C GLY A 5 3.07 7.27 -11.66
N ARG A 6 2.61 6.56 -12.69
CA ARG A 6 1.27 6.81 -13.25
C ARG A 6 0.18 6.48 -12.23
N ILE A 7 0.31 5.36 -11.54
CA ILE A 7 -0.67 4.96 -10.53
C ILE A 7 -0.70 5.97 -9.39
N LEU A 8 0.45 6.42 -8.91
CA LEU A 8 0.50 7.42 -7.84
C LEU A 8 -0.13 8.75 -8.28
N ARG A 9 0.04 9.13 -9.53
CA ARG A 9 -0.58 10.36 -10.05
C ARG A 9 -2.09 10.28 -10.02
N GLU A 10 -2.65 9.10 -10.28
CA GLU A 10 -4.10 8.90 -10.34
C GLU A 10 -4.72 8.60 -8.97
N THR A 11 -3.88 8.47 -7.95
CA THR A 11 -4.31 8.05 -6.61
C THR A 11 -4.56 9.27 -5.73
N GLY A 12 -5.64 9.25 -4.98
CA GLY A 12 -5.92 10.23 -3.94
C GLY A 12 -5.93 9.61 -2.55
N SER A 13 -6.40 8.38 -2.43
CA SER A 13 -6.49 7.69 -1.14
C SER A 13 -5.79 6.33 -1.20
N ILE A 14 -5.10 5.99 -0.12
CA ILE A 14 -4.31 4.76 -0.02
C ILE A 14 -4.65 4.07 1.29
N LEU A 15 -4.93 2.77 1.20
CA LEU A 15 -5.07 1.94 2.40
C LEU A 15 -3.79 1.15 2.59
N LEU A 16 -3.17 1.29 3.74
CA LEU A 16 -1.98 0.54 4.11
C LEU A 16 -2.37 -0.70 4.91
N VAL A 17 -2.01 -1.87 4.38
CA VAL A 17 -2.16 -3.14 5.10
C VAL A 17 -0.77 -3.52 5.56
N ASP A 18 -0.41 -3.03 6.75
CA ASP A 18 0.93 -3.09 7.30
C ASP A 18 1.94 -2.27 6.49
N TRP A 19 3.06 -1.95 7.11
CA TRP A 19 4.12 -1.14 6.49
C TRP A 19 5.44 -1.40 7.22
N PRO A 20 6.59 -1.25 6.54
CA PRO A 20 7.88 -1.59 7.13
C PRO A 20 8.34 -0.58 8.19
N SER A 21 7.94 0.67 8.06
CA SER A 21 8.34 1.72 8.99
C SER A 21 7.36 2.89 8.90
N LYS A 22 7.41 3.79 9.87
CA LYS A 22 6.58 4.99 9.88
C LYS A 22 6.86 5.91 8.69
N ASP A 23 7.99 5.74 8.03
CA ASP A 23 8.32 6.53 6.83
C ASP A 23 7.21 6.41 5.77
N VAL A 24 6.60 5.24 5.61
CA VAL A 24 5.57 5.03 4.60
C VAL A 24 4.33 5.89 4.88
N PRO A 25 3.61 5.73 6.01
CA PRO A 25 2.42 6.55 6.21
C PRO A 25 2.73 8.03 6.33
N GLU A 26 3.85 8.40 6.94
CA GLU A 26 4.19 9.81 7.11
C GLU A 26 4.53 10.48 5.78
N THR A 27 5.33 9.84 4.94
CA THR A 27 5.68 10.40 3.64
C THR A 27 4.44 10.57 2.77
N LEU A 28 3.56 9.58 2.76
CA LEU A 28 2.33 9.66 1.97
C LEU A 28 1.41 10.76 2.48
N ALA A 29 1.24 10.89 3.79
CA ALA A 29 0.40 11.93 4.35
C ALA A 29 0.96 13.32 4.05
N ARG A 30 2.27 13.51 4.18
CA ARG A 30 2.91 14.80 3.89
C ARG A 30 2.84 15.17 2.41
N ALA A 31 2.76 14.16 1.53
CA ALA A 31 2.64 14.39 0.10
C ALA A 31 1.21 14.73 -0.34
N GLY A 32 0.24 14.70 0.57
CA GLY A 32 -1.13 15.09 0.28
C GLY A 32 -2.10 13.96 0.02
N TYR A 33 -1.66 12.72 0.16
CA TYR A 33 -2.58 11.57 0.03
C TYR A 33 -3.43 11.43 1.28
N THR A 34 -4.65 10.93 1.10
CA THR A 34 -5.46 10.45 2.21
C THR A 34 -4.96 9.07 2.58
N VAL A 35 -4.41 8.92 3.78
CA VAL A 35 -3.75 7.68 4.20
C VAL A 35 -4.58 7.02 5.28
N LEU A 36 -5.09 5.83 4.94
CA LEU A 36 -5.83 5.00 5.87
C LEU A 36 -4.98 3.79 6.22
N VAL A 37 -5.11 3.30 7.43
CA VAL A 37 -4.25 2.24 7.95
C VAL A 37 -5.12 1.18 8.61
N GLN A 38 -4.90 -0.07 8.21
CA GLN A 38 -5.47 -1.21 8.90
C GLN A 38 -4.45 -1.72 9.91
N GLY A 39 -4.77 -1.60 11.19
CA GLY A 39 -3.82 -1.90 12.26
C GLY A 39 -3.77 -3.35 12.68
N GLY A 40 -4.66 -4.19 12.13
CA GLY A 40 -4.69 -5.61 12.48
C GLY A 40 -5.95 -6.27 11.94
N PRO A 41 -6.20 -7.54 12.26
CA PRO A 41 -7.30 -8.30 11.67
C PRO A 41 -8.69 -7.91 12.18
N GLN A 42 -8.77 -7.12 13.26
CA GLN A 42 -10.06 -6.73 13.79
C GLN A 42 -10.80 -5.80 12.85
N PRO A 43 -12.13 -5.98 12.67
CA PRO A 43 -12.86 -5.20 11.65
C PRO A 43 -12.97 -3.71 11.98
N ASP A 44 -12.69 -3.29 13.19
CA ASP A 44 -12.76 -1.89 13.60
C ASP A 44 -11.38 -1.25 13.80
N ASN A 45 -10.30 -1.94 13.44
CA ASN A 45 -8.95 -1.47 13.72
C ASN A 45 -8.41 -0.65 12.54
N TYR A 46 -9.07 0.47 12.27
CA TYR A 46 -8.68 1.39 11.20
C TYR A 46 -8.37 2.77 11.77
N SER A 47 -7.41 3.44 11.14
CA SER A 47 -6.99 4.78 11.50
C SER A 47 -6.73 5.59 10.24
N VAL A 48 -6.74 6.90 10.36
CA VAL A 48 -6.34 7.81 9.29
C VAL A 48 -5.13 8.61 9.78
N TYR A 49 -4.16 8.80 8.88
CA TYR A 49 -3.01 9.65 9.14
C TYR A 49 -3.23 11.00 8.48
N GLU A 50 -3.05 12.07 9.24
CA GLU A 50 -3.31 13.44 8.79
C GLU A 50 -2.15 14.33 9.15
N VAL A 51 -1.96 15.41 8.38
CA VAL A 51 -0.99 16.46 8.73
C VAL A 51 -1.77 17.57 9.42
N ARG A 52 -1.36 17.90 10.65
CA ARG A 52 -1.94 18.98 11.44
C ARG A 52 -0.83 19.83 12.03
N ASN A 53 -0.85 21.13 11.74
CA ASN A 53 0.17 22.08 12.22
C ASN A 53 1.58 21.63 11.87
N GLY A 54 1.74 21.04 10.66
CA GLY A 54 3.04 20.59 10.18
C GLY A 54 3.48 19.22 10.69
N GLU A 55 2.68 18.57 11.52
CA GLU A 55 3.00 17.26 12.05
C GLU A 55 2.02 16.20 11.57
N VAL A 56 2.52 14.98 11.41
CA VAL A 56 1.68 13.84 11.04
C VAL A 56 1.12 13.23 12.32
N VAL A 57 -0.20 13.15 12.40
CA VAL A 57 -0.91 12.56 13.53
C VAL A 57 -1.84 11.48 13.02
N SER A 58 -2.16 10.50 13.87
CA SER A 58 -3.12 9.47 13.53
C SER A 58 -4.38 9.59 14.37
N ARG A 59 -5.50 9.24 13.76
CA ARG A 59 -6.79 9.27 14.44
C ARG A 59 -7.53 7.97 14.12
N ARG A 60 -7.97 7.27 15.15
CA ARG A 60 -8.72 6.02 14.96
C ARG A 60 -10.09 6.33 14.38
N THR A 61 -10.46 5.64 13.31
CA THR A 61 -11.78 5.80 12.69
C THR A 61 -12.76 4.74 13.17
N GLY A 62 -12.26 3.59 13.60
CA GLY A 62 -13.10 2.52 14.12
C GLY A 62 -13.84 1.72 13.07
N ARG A 63 -13.63 1.98 11.80
CA ARG A 63 -14.31 1.25 10.71
C ARG A 63 -13.51 1.33 9.43
N ALA A 64 -13.75 0.34 8.55
CA ALA A 64 -13.12 0.30 7.24
C ALA A 64 -13.59 1.49 6.40
N PRO A 65 -12.74 1.99 5.50
CA PRO A 65 -13.16 3.02 4.55
C PRO A 65 -14.20 2.46 3.58
N ALA A 66 -15.03 3.35 3.03
CA ALA A 66 -16.00 2.95 2.02
C ALA A 66 -15.33 2.68 0.68
N ALA A 67 -14.27 3.42 0.36
CA ALA A 67 -13.54 3.30 -0.90
C ALA A 67 -12.13 3.82 -0.74
N VAL A 68 -11.20 3.25 -1.52
CA VAL A 68 -9.83 3.77 -1.64
C VAL A 68 -9.37 3.58 -3.08
N ASP A 69 -8.36 4.32 -3.48
CA ASP A 69 -7.83 4.24 -4.85
C ASP A 69 -6.72 3.21 -4.99
N LEU A 70 -5.95 2.99 -3.94
CA LEU A 70 -4.79 2.10 -3.94
C LEU A 70 -4.72 1.35 -2.63
N VAL A 71 -4.45 0.05 -2.71
CA VAL A 71 -4.14 -0.76 -1.51
C VAL A 71 -2.66 -1.10 -1.54
N TYR A 72 -1.96 -0.74 -0.48
CA TYR A 72 -0.55 -1.05 -0.28
C TYR A 72 -0.44 -2.14 0.78
N SER A 73 0.36 -3.16 0.49
CA SER A 73 0.53 -4.29 1.41
C SER A 73 2.01 -4.54 1.72
N TYR A 74 2.31 -4.68 2.99
CA TYR A 74 3.61 -5.17 3.48
C TYR A 74 3.39 -6.50 4.19
N ARG A 75 2.58 -7.38 3.58
CA ARG A 75 2.22 -8.69 4.14
C ARG A 75 2.81 -9.79 3.26
N PRO A 76 2.95 -11.01 3.81
CA PRO A 76 3.39 -12.14 2.99
C PRO A 76 2.52 -12.33 1.75
N VAL A 77 3.13 -12.82 0.68
CA VAL A 77 2.44 -13.00 -0.60
C VAL A 77 1.26 -13.96 -0.48
N GLU A 78 1.29 -14.86 0.48
CA GLU A 78 0.21 -15.82 0.71
C GLU A 78 -1.11 -15.15 1.10
N GLU A 79 -1.05 -13.92 1.61
CA GLU A 79 -2.25 -13.16 1.98
C GLU A 79 -2.83 -12.38 0.81
N LEU A 80 -2.15 -12.38 -0.33
CA LEU A 80 -2.50 -11.54 -1.46
C LEU A 80 -3.90 -11.80 -2.03
N PRO A 81 -4.38 -13.07 -2.13
CA PRO A 81 -5.75 -13.28 -2.63
C PRO A 81 -6.81 -12.54 -1.80
N GLY A 82 -6.69 -12.56 -0.49
CA GLY A 82 -7.61 -11.81 0.38
C GLY A 82 -7.47 -10.32 0.24
N ILE A 83 -6.23 -9.84 0.09
CA ILE A 83 -5.95 -8.41 -0.10
C ILE A 83 -6.52 -7.94 -1.43
N ALA A 84 -6.36 -8.70 -2.50
CA ALA A 84 -6.92 -8.35 -3.81
C ALA A 84 -8.45 -8.31 -3.77
N ALA A 85 -9.07 -9.26 -3.08
CA ALA A 85 -10.53 -9.26 -2.92
C ALA A 85 -11.00 -8.02 -2.16
N MET A 86 -10.28 -7.64 -1.10
CA MET A 86 -10.59 -6.43 -0.35
C MET A 86 -10.43 -5.18 -1.21
N ALA A 87 -9.35 -5.10 -1.97
CA ALA A 87 -9.12 -3.97 -2.87
C ALA A 87 -10.24 -3.83 -3.89
N GLN A 88 -10.69 -4.94 -4.43
CA GLN A 88 -11.79 -4.97 -5.38
C GLN A 88 -13.09 -4.42 -4.73
N ARG A 89 -13.38 -4.86 -3.51
CA ARG A 89 -14.57 -4.36 -2.78
C ARG A 89 -14.49 -2.86 -2.51
N LEU A 90 -13.29 -2.34 -2.28
CA LEU A 90 -13.10 -0.92 -1.98
C LEU A 90 -13.00 -0.05 -3.24
N GLY A 91 -13.09 -0.67 -4.42
CA GLY A 91 -13.02 0.07 -5.68
C GLY A 91 -11.63 0.56 -6.04
N ALA A 92 -10.59 -0.02 -5.43
CA ALA A 92 -9.21 0.34 -5.75
C ALA A 92 -8.88 -0.02 -7.19
N GLY A 93 -7.98 0.74 -7.80
CA GLY A 93 -7.50 0.44 -9.14
C GLY A 93 -6.24 -0.40 -9.17
N ALA A 94 -5.55 -0.53 -8.02
CA ALA A 94 -4.26 -1.21 -7.98
C ALA A 94 -3.95 -1.76 -6.59
N VAL A 95 -3.09 -2.77 -6.58
CA VAL A 95 -2.45 -3.27 -5.35
C VAL A 95 -0.94 -3.09 -5.50
N TRP A 96 -0.34 -2.49 -4.50
CA TRP A 96 1.11 -2.28 -4.42
C TRP A 96 1.66 -3.22 -3.36
N LEU A 97 2.43 -4.22 -3.78
CA LEU A 97 2.95 -5.22 -2.85
C LEU A 97 4.42 -4.98 -2.55
N GLN A 98 4.73 -4.84 -1.28
CA GLN A 98 6.09 -4.94 -0.77
C GLN A 98 6.13 -6.08 0.22
N SER A 99 6.84 -7.16 -0.13
CA SER A 99 7.01 -8.28 0.79
C SER A 99 8.02 -7.88 1.87
N GLY A 100 7.70 -8.21 3.10
CA GLY A 100 8.60 -7.90 4.20
C GLY A 100 9.69 -8.94 4.44
N VAL A 101 9.73 -10.00 3.63
CA VAL A 101 10.59 -11.15 3.93
C VAL A 101 11.40 -11.53 2.69
N ALA A 102 12.73 -11.59 2.87
CA ALA A 102 13.64 -12.10 1.84
C ALA A 102 13.54 -13.62 1.78
N SER A 103 14.09 -14.21 0.71
CA SER A 103 14.02 -15.65 0.49
C SER A 103 14.70 -16.48 1.57
N ASP A 104 15.66 -15.90 2.31
CA ASP A 104 16.36 -16.58 3.40
C ASP A 104 15.65 -16.39 4.76
N GLY A 105 14.48 -15.77 4.79
CA GLY A 105 13.72 -15.54 6.01
C GLY A 105 14.04 -14.24 6.72
N THR A 106 15.02 -13.47 6.25
CA THR A 106 15.31 -12.16 6.83
C THR A 106 14.39 -11.10 6.26
N LYS A 107 14.21 -10.00 6.99
CA LYS A 107 13.40 -8.90 6.50
C LYS A 107 14.15 -8.11 5.44
N ALA A 108 13.49 -7.88 4.33
CA ALA A 108 13.99 -6.96 3.32
C ALA A 108 13.80 -5.54 3.84
N PRO A 109 14.82 -4.67 3.71
CA PRO A 109 14.73 -3.34 4.32
C PRO A 109 13.73 -2.41 3.62
N ASP A 110 13.55 -2.52 2.33
CA ASP A 110 12.76 -1.54 1.59
C ASP A 110 12.11 -2.11 0.33
N GLY A 111 11.84 -3.42 0.29
CA GLY A 111 11.25 -3.94 -0.91
C GLY A 111 10.77 -5.37 -0.82
N CYS A 112 10.20 -5.78 -1.92
CA CYS A 112 9.72 -7.13 -2.13
C CYS A 112 10.86 -8.03 -2.58
N TRP A 113 10.92 -9.23 -2.02
CA TRP A 113 11.94 -10.20 -2.39
C TRP A 113 11.28 -11.53 -2.73
N MET A 114 10.96 -11.70 -4.00
CA MET A 114 10.30 -12.91 -4.48
C MET A 114 11.03 -13.45 -5.71
N ASP A 115 10.98 -14.76 -5.88
CA ASP A 115 11.48 -15.33 -7.13
C ASP A 115 10.49 -15.04 -8.26
N GLN A 116 10.91 -15.32 -9.49
CA GLN A 116 10.14 -15.00 -10.67
C GLN A 116 8.77 -15.72 -10.68
N ALA A 117 8.75 -16.98 -10.26
CA ALA A 117 7.50 -17.75 -10.25
C ALA A 117 6.51 -17.15 -9.25
N SER A 118 6.97 -16.76 -8.07
CA SER A 118 6.11 -16.12 -7.06
C SER A 118 5.62 -14.76 -7.54
N SER A 119 6.47 -13.98 -8.19
CA SER A 119 6.08 -12.69 -8.76
C SER A 119 5.00 -12.86 -9.83
N GLN A 120 5.14 -13.84 -10.71
CA GLN A 120 4.16 -14.09 -11.76
C GLN A 120 2.83 -14.54 -11.17
N ALA A 121 2.86 -15.40 -10.15
CA ALA A 121 1.65 -15.85 -9.47
C ALA A 121 0.94 -14.69 -8.76
N ALA A 122 1.70 -13.83 -8.10
CA ALA A 122 1.14 -12.65 -7.43
C ALA A 122 0.47 -11.71 -8.42
N ARG A 123 1.14 -11.45 -9.54
CA ARG A 123 0.58 -10.61 -10.61
C ARG A 123 -0.72 -11.20 -11.14
N ALA A 124 -0.75 -12.50 -11.36
CA ALA A 124 -1.95 -13.17 -11.87
C ALA A 124 -3.12 -13.03 -10.91
N VAL A 125 -2.87 -13.18 -9.60
CA VAL A 125 -3.92 -13.03 -8.59
C VAL A 125 -4.53 -11.62 -8.64
N VAL A 126 -3.69 -10.60 -8.67
CA VAL A 126 -4.16 -9.21 -8.65
C VAL A 126 -4.84 -8.86 -9.96
N GLU A 127 -4.24 -9.21 -11.08
CA GLU A 127 -4.81 -8.86 -12.40
C GLU A 127 -6.10 -9.62 -12.68
N SER A 128 -6.24 -10.83 -12.16
CA SER A 128 -7.49 -11.57 -12.27
C SER A 128 -8.65 -10.91 -11.54
N ALA A 129 -8.34 -10.10 -10.54
CA ALA A 129 -9.36 -9.31 -9.82
C ALA A 129 -9.66 -7.98 -10.51
N GLY A 130 -9.07 -7.72 -11.67
CA GLY A 130 -9.28 -6.49 -12.42
C GLY A 130 -8.45 -5.32 -11.94
N LEU A 131 -7.36 -5.59 -11.23
CA LEU A 131 -6.52 -4.56 -10.59
C LEU A 131 -5.14 -4.52 -11.25
N ALA A 132 -4.53 -3.34 -11.28
CA ALA A 132 -3.12 -3.22 -11.65
C ALA A 132 -2.24 -3.72 -10.50
N TYR A 133 -1.08 -4.26 -10.82
CA TYR A 133 -0.17 -4.83 -9.83
C TYR A 133 1.17 -4.13 -9.88
N ILE A 134 1.60 -3.60 -8.75
CA ILE A 134 2.94 -3.03 -8.57
C ILE A 134 3.66 -3.88 -7.52
N GLU A 135 4.85 -4.35 -7.87
CA GLU A 135 5.70 -5.12 -6.96
C GLU A 135 7.00 -4.36 -6.78
N ALA A 136 7.23 -3.84 -5.53
CA ALA A 136 8.32 -2.88 -5.34
C ALA A 136 8.16 -1.81 -6.42
N PRO A 137 8.74 -0.70 -6.50
CA PRO A 137 9.74 -0.14 -5.61
C PRO A 137 9.16 0.32 -4.27
N TYR A 138 10.04 0.84 -3.42
CA TYR A 138 9.61 1.36 -2.12
C TYR A 138 8.75 2.61 -2.34
N ILE A 139 7.51 2.54 -1.88
CA ILE A 139 6.51 3.55 -2.21
C ILE A 139 6.91 4.97 -1.73
N ALA A 140 7.52 5.07 -0.55
CA ALA A 140 7.93 6.36 -0.02
C ALA A 140 9.01 7.01 -0.90
N ASP A 141 9.95 6.22 -1.43
CA ASP A 141 10.97 6.73 -2.35
C ASP A 141 10.34 7.21 -3.66
N GLU A 142 9.37 6.47 -4.17
CA GLU A 142 8.68 6.87 -5.40
C GLU A 142 7.94 8.19 -5.22
N VAL A 143 7.28 8.37 -4.08
CA VAL A 143 6.58 9.61 -3.78
C VAL A 143 7.56 10.76 -3.65
N ARG A 144 8.68 10.55 -2.93
CA ARG A 144 9.70 11.60 -2.76
C ARG A 144 10.32 12.02 -4.09
N SER A 145 10.54 11.06 -5.00
CA SER A 145 11.16 11.38 -6.30
C SER A 145 10.23 12.19 -7.20
N ARG A 146 8.93 12.14 -6.97
CA ARG A 146 7.95 12.91 -7.74
C ARG A 146 7.68 14.29 -7.15
N GLY A 147 8.11 14.51 -5.93
CA GLY A 147 7.78 15.72 -5.21
C GLY A 147 6.38 15.64 -4.59
N THR A 148 5.93 16.75 -4.03
CA THR A 148 4.64 16.82 -3.36
C THR A 148 3.50 16.71 -4.36
N ARG A 149 2.51 15.92 -4.02
CA ARG A 149 1.29 15.83 -4.83
C ARG A 149 0.49 17.13 -4.69
N GLU A 150 0.01 17.60 -5.80
CA GLU A 150 -0.79 18.82 -5.84
C GLU A 150 -2.28 18.53 -5.84
#